data_31fa6ed3656fe205bf00a54bf03644f0
#
_entry.id   31fa6ed3656fe205bf00a54bf03644f0
#
_cell.length_a   1.000
_cell.length_b   1.000
_cell.length_c   1.000
_cell.angle_alpha   90.00
_cell.angle_beta   90.00
_cell.angle_gamma   90.00
#
_symmetry.space_group_name_H-M   'P 1'
#
loop_
_entity.id
_entity.type
_entity.pdbx_description
1 polymer ?
#
loop_
_entity_poly.entity_id
_entity_poly.type
_entity_poly.pdbx_seq_one_letter_code
_entity_poly.pdbx_strand_id
1 'polypeptide(L)'
;MSKKFFLVILAAAFVAAPLSAKKVTKEYQRPSLHFVLINTDEPTSDQVADLVPQIQVAWDQYEFPTLYNQLPLGLKSMNGGTPKGGTMELITRFGSYDKLKDLKAEDIKEINELKSGKAYINDLKERCSAVEDELAHQILTHWFNIQPDGTYSLDTIAKYACYGATQVAALDAAATTDAGAQVTLLNDLMEPTIANSYVAFSKVALYANEPIAAFTRDLAIVLGEISQRIAEQAGTPGAGLIGPAAKSAALIAYEATKEGYSAYNTTLLYKLAWNDSISLEFNQLLKPADPSNPWTGKIDMAAFKAKHFGLEFLSSDQCHNVVTRTIGNKDEDHAGLTRLTIKKNLNKQIVNLQNKNEEFKPMVPILKVEAKYLLADMGTKEEVRANETFNVIAPEADERGVIKYKVVGQVKVKKDAIWDNEIDMAEAADNAAVNQEVLDLQGTQLTGAGVKAAKEGMFVKRVKGKAKK
;
A
#
# COMPACT_ATOMS: atom_id res chain seq x y z
N MET A 1 -17.36 32.95 37.88
CA MET A 1 -17.74 31.55 37.95
C MET A 1 -16.70 30.72 37.18
N SER A 2 -16.29 29.63 37.76
CA SER A 2 -14.97 29.03 37.69
C SER A 2 -14.69 28.32 36.34
N LYS A 3 -13.50 28.59 35.75
CA LYS A 3 -12.90 27.89 34.60
C LYS A 3 -12.84 26.33 34.70
N LYS A 4 -13.17 25.80 35.87
CA LYS A 4 -13.20 24.33 36.13
C LYS A 4 -14.49 23.65 35.68
N PHE A 5 -15.53 24.41 35.36
CA PHE A 5 -16.83 23.81 34.96
C PHE A 5 -16.89 23.45 33.48
N PHE A 6 -16.08 24.10 32.63
CA PHE A 6 -16.10 23.89 31.18
C PHE A 6 -15.31 22.65 30.76
N LEU A 7 -14.25 22.31 31.50
CA LEU A 7 -13.46 21.09 31.26
C LEU A 7 -14.27 19.80 31.54
N VAL A 8 -15.25 19.91 32.44
CA VAL A 8 -16.14 18.78 32.82
C VAL A 8 -17.22 18.52 31.75
N ILE A 9 -17.62 19.53 30.96
CA ILE A 9 -18.68 19.35 29.96
C ILE A 9 -18.10 18.66 28.68
N LEU A 10 -16.89 18.95 28.27
CA LEU A 10 -16.25 18.22 27.18
C LEU A 10 -15.94 16.76 27.56
N ALA A 11 -15.51 16.54 28.82
CA ALA A 11 -15.29 15.20 29.36
C ALA A 11 -16.62 14.45 29.63
N ALA A 12 -17.71 15.14 29.94
CA ALA A 12 -19.01 14.52 30.21
C ALA A 12 -19.74 14.06 28.93
N ALA A 13 -19.49 14.71 27.79
CA ALA A 13 -20.02 14.23 26.50
C ALA A 13 -19.35 12.91 26.04
N PHE A 14 -18.11 12.67 26.47
CA PHE A 14 -17.40 11.40 26.19
C PHE A 14 -17.70 10.28 27.20
N VAL A 15 -18.20 10.59 28.40
CA VAL A 15 -18.41 9.59 29.48
C VAL A 15 -19.85 9.07 29.56
N ALA A 16 -20.80 9.70 28.85
CA ALA A 16 -22.22 9.34 28.94
C ALA A 16 -22.74 8.37 27.88
N ALA A 17 -21.85 7.78 27.06
CA ALA A 17 -22.29 6.68 26.20
C ALA A 17 -22.35 5.38 27.00
N PRO A 18 -23.50 4.69 27.06
CA PRO A 18 -23.60 3.42 27.76
C PRO A 18 -22.66 2.41 27.09
N LEU A 19 -21.78 1.80 27.86
CA LEU A 19 -20.97 0.64 27.50
C LEU A 19 -21.89 -0.54 27.13
N SER A 20 -22.42 -0.51 25.91
CA SER A 20 -23.01 -1.67 25.28
C SER A 20 -22.01 -2.13 24.24
N ALA A 21 -21.31 -3.24 24.51
CA ALA A 21 -20.41 -3.91 23.60
C ALA A 21 -21.16 -4.44 22.37
N LYS A 22 -21.71 -3.55 21.56
CA LYS A 22 -22.10 -3.84 20.18
C LYS A 22 -20.85 -3.67 19.32
N LYS A 23 -20.51 -4.72 18.57
CA LYS A 23 -19.56 -4.69 17.47
C LYS A 23 -19.84 -3.43 16.63
N VAL A 24 -19.07 -2.38 16.88
CA VAL A 24 -19.12 -1.15 16.09
C VAL A 24 -18.65 -1.56 14.69
N THR A 25 -19.58 -1.65 13.77
CA THR A 25 -19.22 -1.76 12.34
C THR A 25 -18.53 -0.44 12.01
N LYS A 26 -17.19 -0.49 11.88
CA LYS A 26 -16.39 0.67 11.48
C LYS A 26 -17.02 1.28 10.22
N GLU A 27 -17.38 2.54 10.28
CA GLU A 27 -17.76 3.30 9.10
C GLU A 27 -16.61 3.28 8.10
N TYR A 28 -16.93 3.16 6.82
CA TYR A 28 -15.92 3.26 5.81
C TYR A 28 -15.51 4.72 5.60
N GLN A 29 -14.23 4.95 5.74
CA GLN A 29 -13.58 6.18 5.33
C GLN A 29 -12.60 5.85 4.21
N ARG A 30 -12.55 6.69 3.16
CA ARG A 30 -11.55 6.51 2.09
C ARG A 30 -10.15 6.65 2.69
N PRO A 31 -9.27 5.64 2.57
CA PRO A 31 -7.93 5.73 3.10
C PRO A 31 -7.16 6.89 2.49
N SER A 32 -6.36 7.55 3.29
CA SER A 32 -5.46 8.62 2.86
C SER A 32 -4.03 8.10 2.90
N LEU A 33 -3.26 8.29 1.84
CA LEU A 33 -1.97 7.65 1.63
C LEU A 33 -0.90 8.68 1.25
N HIS A 34 0.29 8.51 1.79
CA HIS A 34 1.50 9.20 1.37
C HIS A 34 2.59 8.18 1.02
N PHE A 35 3.39 8.50 0.00
CA PHE A 35 4.52 7.68 -0.42
C PHE A 35 5.84 8.36 -0.07
N VAL A 36 6.77 7.57 0.50
CA VAL A 36 8.15 7.99 0.80
C VAL A 36 9.12 7.03 0.09
N LEU A 37 10.01 7.56 -0.76
CA LEU A 37 11.08 6.78 -1.38
C LEU A 37 12.23 6.60 -0.39
N ILE A 38 12.66 5.37 -0.17
CA ILE A 38 13.89 5.07 0.57
C ILE A 38 15.03 4.99 -0.41
N ASN A 39 15.90 5.98 -0.42
CA ASN A 39 17.16 5.96 -1.17
C ASN A 39 18.20 5.15 -0.39
N THR A 40 18.88 4.24 -1.04
CA THR A 40 19.89 3.36 -0.42
C THR A 40 21.19 3.38 -1.19
N ASP A 41 22.30 3.21 -0.45
CA ASP A 41 23.65 3.13 -0.99
C ASP A 41 24.05 1.68 -1.34
N GLU A 42 23.08 0.86 -1.77
CA GLU A 42 23.36 -0.51 -2.16
C GLU A 42 24.28 -0.57 -3.38
N PRO A 43 25.28 -1.47 -3.36
CA PRO A 43 26.14 -1.66 -4.51
C PRO A 43 25.31 -2.11 -5.71
N THR A 44 25.42 -1.36 -6.78
CA THR A 44 24.80 -1.67 -8.07
C THR A 44 25.86 -2.19 -9.00
N SER A 45 25.57 -3.24 -9.78
CA SER A 45 26.51 -3.70 -10.80
C SER A 45 26.66 -2.67 -11.93
N ASP A 46 27.83 -2.60 -12.53
CA ASP A 46 28.12 -1.70 -13.66
C ASP A 46 27.10 -1.83 -14.80
N GLN A 47 26.50 -3.02 -14.96
CA GLN A 47 25.51 -3.31 -16.01
C GLN A 47 24.21 -2.54 -15.86
N VAL A 48 23.86 -2.10 -14.66
CA VAL A 48 22.62 -1.38 -14.38
C VAL A 48 22.85 -0.02 -13.71
N ALA A 49 24.10 0.39 -13.53
CA ALA A 49 24.46 1.66 -12.90
C ALA A 49 23.82 2.86 -13.60
N ASP A 50 23.83 2.86 -14.94
CA ASP A 50 23.23 3.92 -15.76
C ASP A 50 21.69 3.98 -15.65
N LEU A 51 21.06 2.92 -15.17
CA LEU A 51 19.61 2.84 -15.01
C LEU A 51 19.14 3.28 -13.61
N VAL A 52 20.03 3.37 -12.63
CA VAL A 52 19.68 3.80 -11.25
C VAL A 52 18.98 5.16 -11.21
N PRO A 53 19.39 6.19 -11.99
CA PRO A 53 18.66 7.46 -12.02
C PRO A 53 17.20 7.33 -12.47
N GLN A 54 16.86 6.27 -13.21
CA GLN A 54 15.49 6.04 -13.66
C GLN A 54 14.54 5.68 -12.49
N ILE A 55 15.07 5.30 -11.34
CA ILE A 55 14.26 5.06 -10.11
C ILE A 55 13.60 6.38 -9.70
N GLN A 56 14.37 7.46 -9.59
CA GLN A 56 13.84 8.78 -9.21
C GLN A 56 12.85 9.29 -10.27
N VAL A 57 13.18 9.14 -11.55
CA VAL A 57 12.29 9.56 -12.65
C VAL A 57 10.98 8.78 -12.61
N ALA A 58 11.02 7.45 -12.40
CA ALA A 58 9.81 6.63 -12.28
C ALA A 58 8.97 7.04 -11.07
N TRP A 59 9.63 7.37 -9.96
CA TRP A 59 8.98 7.83 -8.74
C TRP A 59 8.26 9.16 -8.93
N ASP A 60 8.94 10.13 -9.51
CA ASP A 60 8.39 11.48 -9.76
C ASP A 60 7.23 11.47 -10.78
N GLN A 61 7.26 10.50 -11.69
CA GLN A 61 6.21 10.27 -12.70
C GLN A 61 5.15 9.25 -12.23
N TYR A 62 5.27 8.71 -11.01
CA TYR A 62 4.28 7.74 -10.53
C TYR A 62 2.96 8.44 -10.29
N GLU A 63 1.93 8.02 -11.01
CA GLU A 63 0.59 8.53 -10.81
C GLU A 63 0.01 8.01 -9.51
N PHE A 64 -0.44 8.93 -8.67
CA PHE A 64 -1.04 8.59 -7.40
C PHE A 64 -2.32 7.76 -7.61
N PRO A 65 -2.47 6.61 -6.90
CA PRO A 65 -3.66 5.77 -7.07
C PRO A 65 -4.94 6.52 -6.68
N THR A 66 -5.89 6.64 -7.62
CA THR A 66 -7.15 7.38 -7.43
C THR A 66 -8.06 6.79 -6.35
N LEU A 67 -7.77 5.56 -5.91
CA LEU A 67 -8.50 4.88 -4.84
C LEU A 67 -8.25 5.45 -3.43
N TYR A 68 -7.23 6.31 -3.29
CA TYR A 68 -6.84 6.92 -2.02
C TYR A 68 -6.96 8.43 -2.08
N ASN A 69 -7.13 9.06 -0.91
CA ASN A 69 -6.86 10.48 -0.78
C ASN A 69 -5.35 10.68 -0.70
N GLN A 70 -4.81 11.62 -1.46
CA GLN A 70 -3.40 11.95 -1.38
C GLN A 70 -3.13 12.82 -0.15
N LEU A 71 -2.21 12.38 0.72
CA LEU A 71 -1.66 13.22 1.79
C LEU A 71 -0.45 14.00 1.25
N PRO A 72 -0.53 15.32 1.11
CA PRO A 72 0.55 16.13 0.54
C PRO A 72 1.60 16.48 1.60
N LEU A 73 2.29 15.46 2.14
CA LEU A 73 3.34 15.66 3.14
C LEU A 73 4.65 16.15 2.50
N GLY A 74 5.46 16.85 3.29
CA GLY A 74 6.73 17.44 2.83
C GLY A 74 7.81 16.39 2.58
N LEU A 75 7.90 15.34 3.41
CA LEU A 75 8.91 14.29 3.28
C LEU A 75 8.54 13.30 2.18
N LYS A 76 9.14 13.45 0.99
CA LYS A 76 8.91 12.57 -0.18
C LYS A 76 9.96 11.49 -0.34
N SER A 77 11.13 11.67 0.26
CA SER A 77 12.22 10.68 0.24
C SER A 77 13.08 10.78 1.48
N MET A 78 13.72 9.68 1.83
CA MET A 78 14.66 9.58 2.95
C MET A 78 15.89 8.80 2.54
N ASN A 79 17.02 9.05 3.23
CA ASN A 79 18.22 8.24 3.06
C ASN A 79 18.13 7.00 3.96
N GLY A 80 18.14 5.83 3.34
CA GLY A 80 18.13 4.52 4.01
C GLY A 80 19.53 3.92 4.22
N GLY A 81 20.60 4.58 3.75
CA GLY A 81 21.96 4.03 3.81
C GLY A 81 22.06 2.65 3.14
N THR A 82 22.96 1.80 3.61
CA THR A 82 23.11 0.42 3.11
C THR A 82 22.30 -0.54 3.96
N PRO A 83 21.19 -1.11 3.45
CA PRO A 83 20.37 -2.06 4.20
C PRO A 83 21.12 -3.37 4.48
N LYS A 84 20.83 -4.02 5.61
CA LYS A 84 21.36 -5.33 5.98
C LYS A 84 20.38 -6.45 5.60
N GLY A 85 20.88 -7.64 5.30
CA GLY A 85 20.06 -8.83 5.11
C GLY A 85 19.35 -8.95 3.77
N GLY A 86 19.78 -8.18 2.76
CA GLY A 86 19.19 -8.22 1.42
C GLY A 86 19.82 -9.25 0.48
N THR A 87 19.29 -9.36 -0.73
CA THR A 87 19.79 -10.25 -1.79
C THR A 87 21.27 -10.02 -2.10
N MET A 88 21.75 -8.77 -2.07
CA MET A 88 23.16 -8.46 -2.33
C MET A 88 24.07 -8.92 -1.21
N GLU A 89 23.67 -8.84 0.05
CA GLU A 89 24.43 -9.41 1.16
C GLU A 89 24.57 -10.92 0.99
N LEU A 90 23.47 -11.61 0.64
CA LEU A 90 23.46 -13.04 0.39
C LEU A 90 24.47 -13.42 -0.71
N ILE A 91 24.46 -12.69 -1.85
CA ILE A 91 25.37 -12.93 -2.96
C ILE A 91 26.81 -12.61 -2.56
N THR A 92 27.07 -11.52 -1.86
CA THR A 92 28.41 -11.13 -1.42
C THR A 92 29.03 -12.18 -0.47
N ARG A 93 28.23 -12.72 0.42
CA ARG A 93 28.70 -13.73 1.41
C ARG A 93 28.85 -15.12 0.82
N PHE A 94 27.89 -15.56 -0.01
CA PHE A 94 27.79 -16.94 -0.49
C PHE A 94 27.82 -17.07 -2.01
N GLY A 95 28.07 -16.00 -2.75
CA GLY A 95 27.88 -15.90 -4.21
C GLY A 95 28.86 -16.66 -5.09
N SER A 96 29.67 -17.59 -4.56
CA SER A 96 30.53 -18.45 -5.38
C SER A 96 30.36 -19.93 -5.01
N TYR A 97 30.48 -20.81 -6.01
CA TYR A 97 30.46 -22.26 -5.80
C TYR A 97 31.46 -22.71 -4.73
N ASP A 98 32.66 -22.14 -4.71
CA ASP A 98 33.69 -22.47 -3.72
C ASP A 98 33.27 -22.17 -2.28
N LYS A 99 32.50 -21.13 -2.06
CA LYS A 99 31.92 -20.82 -0.74
C LYS A 99 30.76 -21.75 -0.37
N LEU A 100 30.03 -22.24 -1.37
CA LEU A 100 28.85 -23.09 -1.16
C LEU A 100 29.20 -24.59 -0.98
N LYS A 101 30.27 -25.07 -1.61
CA LYS A 101 30.63 -26.53 -1.58
C LYS A 101 30.86 -27.09 -0.19
N ASP A 102 31.30 -26.26 0.77
CA ASP A 102 31.64 -26.63 2.13
C ASP A 102 30.62 -26.14 3.16
N LEU A 103 29.35 -25.89 2.73
CA LEU A 103 28.28 -25.42 3.60
C LEU A 103 28.06 -26.34 4.80
N LYS A 104 28.02 -25.72 5.97
CA LYS A 104 27.60 -26.34 7.23
C LYS A 104 26.10 -26.10 7.46
N ALA A 105 25.55 -26.80 8.45
CA ALA A 105 24.14 -26.61 8.81
C ALA A 105 23.80 -25.17 9.23
N GLU A 106 24.75 -24.52 9.92
CA GLU A 106 24.62 -23.12 10.32
C GLU A 106 24.54 -22.18 9.10
N ASP A 107 25.37 -22.40 8.07
CA ASP A 107 25.38 -21.60 6.84
C ASP A 107 24.07 -21.77 6.07
N ILE A 108 23.54 -23.00 6.00
CA ILE A 108 22.23 -23.25 5.36
C ILE A 108 21.11 -22.52 6.10
N LYS A 109 21.15 -22.52 7.44
CA LYS A 109 20.20 -21.77 8.25
C LYS A 109 20.29 -20.28 7.97
N GLU A 110 21.49 -19.72 7.93
CA GLU A 110 21.74 -18.31 7.63
C GLU A 110 21.28 -17.93 6.22
N ILE A 111 21.60 -18.74 5.20
CA ILE A 111 21.10 -18.56 3.83
C ILE A 111 19.58 -18.49 3.81
N ASN A 112 18.90 -19.37 4.54
CA ASN A 112 17.45 -19.38 4.61
C ASN A 112 16.89 -18.15 5.34
N GLU A 113 17.55 -17.68 6.38
CA GLU A 113 17.19 -16.45 7.09
C GLU A 113 17.32 -15.22 6.17
N LEU A 114 18.45 -15.08 5.47
CA LEU A 114 18.67 -14.01 4.50
C LEU A 114 17.66 -14.08 3.33
N LYS A 115 17.41 -15.27 2.77
CA LYS A 115 16.40 -15.49 1.72
C LYS A 115 14.97 -15.17 2.18
N SER A 116 14.68 -15.30 3.48
CA SER A 116 13.35 -14.95 4.02
C SER A 116 13.06 -13.46 3.95
N GLY A 117 14.07 -12.63 3.79
CA GLY A 117 13.98 -11.17 3.78
C GLY A 117 13.60 -10.53 5.13
N LYS A 118 13.46 -11.32 6.20
CA LYS A 118 13.05 -10.79 7.51
C LYS A 118 14.06 -9.79 8.08
N ALA A 119 15.36 -10.13 8.01
CA ALA A 119 16.42 -9.24 8.48
C ALA A 119 16.42 -7.92 7.71
N TYR A 120 16.24 -7.99 6.40
CA TYR A 120 16.13 -6.85 5.52
C TYR A 120 14.93 -5.94 5.85
N ILE A 121 13.75 -6.54 6.03
CA ILE A 121 12.56 -5.80 6.42
C ILE A 121 12.73 -5.14 7.80
N ASN A 122 13.34 -5.83 8.77
CA ASN A 122 13.57 -5.28 10.09
C ASN A 122 14.56 -4.11 10.07
N ASP A 123 15.64 -4.21 9.28
CA ASP A 123 16.60 -3.11 9.12
C ASP A 123 15.93 -1.89 8.46
N LEU A 124 15.12 -2.09 7.43
CA LEU A 124 14.35 -1.00 6.83
C LEU A 124 13.36 -0.37 7.80
N LYS A 125 12.68 -1.17 8.64
CA LYS A 125 11.78 -0.65 9.69
C LYS A 125 12.53 0.23 10.69
N GLU A 126 13.70 -0.22 11.15
CA GLU A 126 14.54 0.56 12.07
C GLU A 126 14.91 1.92 11.45
N ARG A 127 15.21 1.96 10.16
CA ARG A 127 15.51 3.21 9.46
C ARG A 127 14.29 4.11 9.31
N CYS A 128 13.12 3.55 9.01
CA CYS A 128 11.88 4.33 8.92
C CYS A 128 11.51 4.97 10.26
N SER A 129 11.84 4.34 11.39
CA SER A 129 11.52 4.88 12.72
C SER A 129 12.13 6.27 13.00
N ALA A 130 13.22 6.62 12.30
CA ALA A 130 13.85 7.93 12.42
C ALA A 130 12.98 9.09 11.92
N VAL A 131 11.97 8.83 11.10
CA VAL A 131 11.10 9.85 10.47
C VAL A 131 9.62 9.67 10.83
N GLU A 132 9.27 8.67 11.64
CA GLU A 132 7.88 8.37 12.00
C GLU A 132 7.20 9.54 12.74
N ASP A 133 7.90 10.14 13.71
CA ASP A 133 7.38 11.26 14.47
C ASP A 133 7.18 12.51 13.61
N GLU A 134 8.13 12.83 12.74
CA GLU A 134 8.03 13.93 11.79
C GLU A 134 6.82 13.74 10.85
N LEU A 135 6.64 12.54 10.29
CA LEU A 135 5.53 12.26 9.39
C LEU A 135 4.18 12.28 10.13
N ALA A 136 4.12 11.77 11.36
CA ALA A 136 2.91 11.85 12.17
C ALA A 136 2.51 13.31 12.45
N HIS A 137 3.48 14.19 12.78
CA HIS A 137 3.23 15.61 12.91
C HIS A 137 2.75 16.26 11.60
N GLN A 138 3.35 15.90 10.46
CA GLN A 138 2.91 16.40 9.16
C GLN A 138 1.49 15.94 8.80
N ILE A 139 1.11 14.69 9.13
CA ILE A 139 -0.26 14.20 8.94
C ILE A 139 -1.25 15.01 9.77
N LEU A 140 -0.97 15.21 11.06
CA LEU A 140 -1.82 16.01 11.93
C LEU A 140 -1.89 17.47 11.49
N THR A 141 -0.75 18.05 11.08
CA THR A 141 -0.69 19.41 10.51
C THR A 141 -1.56 19.53 9.27
N HIS A 142 -1.54 18.55 8.40
CA HIS A 142 -2.40 18.52 7.20
C HIS A 142 -3.89 18.44 7.56
N TRP A 143 -4.28 17.50 8.42
CA TRP A 143 -5.68 17.32 8.76
C TRP A 143 -6.28 18.52 9.47
N PHE A 144 -5.58 19.06 10.43
CA PHE A 144 -6.03 20.23 11.19
C PHE A 144 -5.65 21.56 10.52
N ASN A 145 -5.11 21.52 9.29
CA ASN A 145 -4.66 22.71 8.56
C ASN A 145 -3.87 23.69 9.46
N ILE A 146 -2.93 23.16 10.25
CA ILE A 146 -2.16 23.94 11.22
C ILE A 146 -1.17 24.85 10.49
N GLN A 147 -1.31 26.13 10.71
CA GLN A 147 -0.43 27.16 10.13
C GLN A 147 0.82 27.40 11.01
N PRO A 148 1.88 28.00 10.47
CA PRO A 148 3.10 28.28 11.22
C PRO A 148 2.90 29.16 12.47
N ASP A 149 1.85 29.99 12.50
CA ASP A 149 1.48 30.84 13.64
C ASP A 149 0.61 30.10 14.69
N GLY A 150 0.36 28.81 14.47
CA GLY A 150 -0.44 27.95 15.31
C GLY A 150 -1.95 28.07 15.09
N THR A 151 -2.43 28.83 14.11
CA THR A 151 -3.84 28.80 13.77
C THR A 151 -4.19 27.46 13.13
N TYR A 152 -5.39 26.94 13.42
CA TYR A 152 -5.91 25.71 12.81
C TYR A 152 -7.32 25.90 12.28
N SER A 153 -7.72 25.06 11.28
CA SER A 153 -9.10 24.90 10.86
C SER A 153 -9.44 23.43 10.57
N LEU A 154 -10.69 23.06 10.75
CA LEU A 154 -11.21 21.73 10.46
C LEU A 154 -11.68 21.55 9.02
N ASP A 155 -11.48 22.55 8.14
CA ASP A 155 -11.96 22.54 6.76
C ASP A 155 -11.42 21.36 5.96
N THR A 156 -10.13 21.01 6.16
CA THR A 156 -9.52 19.89 5.46
C THR A 156 -10.20 18.57 5.86
N ILE A 157 -10.40 18.35 7.15
CA ILE A 157 -11.05 17.14 7.64
C ILE A 157 -12.49 17.08 7.11
N ALA A 158 -13.24 18.16 7.20
CA ALA A 158 -14.62 18.23 6.70
C ALA A 158 -14.72 17.87 5.21
N LYS A 159 -13.79 18.38 4.40
CA LYS A 159 -13.74 18.10 2.96
C LYS A 159 -13.52 16.61 2.66
N TYR A 160 -12.67 15.93 3.41
CA TYR A 160 -12.31 14.54 3.14
C TYR A 160 -13.15 13.53 3.94
N ALA A 161 -13.73 13.92 5.08
CA ALA A 161 -14.63 13.07 5.84
C ALA A 161 -15.98 12.88 5.14
N CYS A 162 -16.44 13.89 4.37
CA CYS A 162 -17.69 13.84 3.62
C CYS A 162 -17.49 13.20 2.25
N TYR A 163 -17.30 11.87 2.23
CA TYR A 163 -17.16 11.13 0.97
C TYR A 163 -18.52 10.63 0.45
N GLY A 164 -19.11 11.43 -0.44
CA GLY A 164 -20.37 11.13 -1.11
C GLY A 164 -21.47 12.15 -0.80
N ALA A 165 -22.42 12.26 -1.75
CA ALA A 165 -23.53 13.23 -1.68
C ALA A 165 -24.39 13.11 -0.41
N THR A 166 -24.52 11.90 0.14
CA THR A 166 -25.32 11.62 1.34
C THR A 166 -24.67 12.21 2.60
N GLN A 167 -23.34 12.13 2.72
CA GLN A 167 -22.60 12.66 3.88
C GLN A 167 -22.56 14.20 3.82
N VAL A 168 -22.34 14.76 2.64
CA VAL A 168 -22.42 16.21 2.42
C VAL A 168 -23.82 16.72 2.79
N ALA A 169 -24.88 16.08 2.29
CA ALA A 169 -26.26 16.46 2.61
C ALA A 169 -26.58 16.33 4.11
N ALA A 170 -26.02 15.33 4.81
CA ALA A 170 -26.19 15.18 6.24
C ALA A 170 -25.48 16.29 7.03
N LEU A 171 -24.27 16.68 6.60
CA LEU A 171 -23.52 17.78 7.23
C LEU A 171 -24.21 19.13 7.01
N ASP A 172 -24.70 19.37 5.78
CA ASP A 172 -25.47 20.58 5.44
C ASP A 172 -26.78 20.65 6.21
N ALA A 173 -27.50 19.52 6.35
CA ALA A 173 -28.73 19.46 7.13
C ALA A 173 -28.46 19.71 8.63
N ALA A 174 -27.37 19.18 9.18
CA ALA A 174 -26.96 19.44 10.57
C ALA A 174 -26.61 20.93 10.78
N ALA A 175 -25.93 21.56 9.80
CA ALA A 175 -25.57 22.97 9.85
C ALA A 175 -26.81 23.91 9.91
N THR A 176 -27.93 23.49 9.30
CA THR A 176 -29.17 24.29 9.29
C THR A 176 -30.03 24.10 10.53
N THR A 177 -29.80 23.03 11.31
CA THR A 177 -30.68 22.68 12.43
C THR A 177 -30.10 23.01 13.80
N ASP A 178 -28.82 22.76 14.04
CA ASP A 178 -28.15 23.04 15.32
C ASP A 178 -26.62 22.94 15.14
N ALA A 179 -25.90 24.00 15.53
CA ALA A 179 -24.44 24.01 15.52
C ALA A 179 -23.83 22.87 16.38
N GLY A 180 -24.49 22.48 17.46
CA GLY A 180 -24.07 21.35 18.30
C GLY A 180 -24.18 20.00 17.58
N ALA A 181 -25.21 19.79 16.78
CA ALA A 181 -25.38 18.59 15.98
C ALA A 181 -24.33 18.48 14.86
N GLN A 182 -23.97 19.60 14.23
CA GLN A 182 -22.90 19.66 13.24
C GLN A 182 -21.54 19.30 13.83
N VAL A 183 -21.23 19.84 15.02
CA VAL A 183 -19.97 19.52 15.75
C VAL A 183 -19.90 18.05 16.13
N THR A 184 -21.00 17.48 16.60
CA THR A 184 -21.06 16.06 16.97
C THR A 184 -20.85 15.18 15.75
N LEU A 185 -21.55 15.46 14.65
CA LEU A 185 -21.41 14.70 13.39
C LEU A 185 -19.98 14.82 12.83
N LEU A 186 -19.40 16.02 12.90
CA LEU A 186 -18.03 16.23 12.45
C LEU A 186 -17.04 15.42 13.28
N ASN A 187 -17.18 15.42 14.62
CA ASN A 187 -16.31 14.64 15.49
C ASN A 187 -16.40 13.14 15.16
N ASP A 188 -17.61 12.61 14.92
CA ASP A 188 -17.81 11.20 14.53
C ASP A 188 -17.15 10.85 13.19
N LEU A 189 -17.00 11.82 12.28
CA LEU A 189 -16.35 11.66 10.99
C LEU A 189 -14.84 11.92 11.04
N MET A 190 -14.37 12.79 11.93
CA MET A 190 -12.96 13.18 12.05
C MET A 190 -12.09 12.04 12.50
N GLU A 191 -12.44 11.37 13.59
CA GLU A 191 -11.64 10.30 14.19
C GLU A 191 -11.32 9.17 13.19
N PRO A 192 -12.31 8.62 12.46
CA PRO A 192 -12.02 7.63 11.43
C PRO A 192 -11.19 8.16 10.27
N THR A 193 -11.37 9.44 9.88
CA THR A 193 -10.63 10.06 8.77
C THR A 193 -9.14 10.18 9.12
N ILE A 194 -8.83 10.68 10.31
CA ILE A 194 -7.46 10.82 10.81
C ILE A 194 -6.83 9.43 11.00
N ALA A 195 -7.54 8.52 11.67
CA ALA A 195 -7.08 7.16 11.93
C ALA A 195 -6.82 6.36 10.64
N ASN A 196 -7.42 6.77 9.51
CA ASN A 196 -7.27 6.09 8.23
C ASN A 196 -6.18 6.72 7.35
N SER A 197 -5.15 7.26 7.98
CA SER A 197 -3.98 7.86 7.35
C SER A 197 -2.81 6.88 7.32
N TYR A 198 -2.24 6.69 6.13
CA TYR A 198 -1.19 5.71 5.88
C TYR A 198 0.03 6.34 5.24
N VAL A 199 1.18 5.74 5.50
CA VAL A 199 2.45 6.04 4.83
C VAL A 199 3.02 4.74 4.27
N ALA A 200 3.35 4.76 2.99
CA ALA A 200 4.02 3.66 2.30
C ALA A 200 5.47 4.05 2.02
N PHE A 201 6.39 3.45 2.76
CA PHE A 201 7.82 3.58 2.49
C PHE A 201 8.23 2.55 1.45
N SER A 202 8.71 3.00 0.32
CA SER A 202 9.08 2.13 -0.79
C SER A 202 10.56 2.26 -1.13
N LYS A 203 11.24 1.13 -1.16
CA LYS A 203 12.61 1.00 -1.63
C LYS A 203 12.59 0.29 -2.98
N VAL A 204 13.34 0.83 -3.94
CA VAL A 204 13.55 0.23 -5.26
C VAL A 204 15.04 -0.06 -5.45
N ALA A 205 15.37 -1.23 -5.96
CA ALA A 205 16.72 -1.60 -6.35
C ALA A 205 16.72 -2.26 -7.73
N LEU A 206 17.79 -2.04 -8.47
CA LEU A 206 18.03 -2.67 -9.76
C LEU A 206 19.23 -3.61 -9.62
N TYR A 207 19.05 -4.89 -9.98
CA TYR A 207 20.12 -5.88 -9.95
C TYR A 207 20.25 -6.54 -11.31
N ALA A 208 21.49 -6.72 -11.77
CA ALA A 208 21.75 -7.61 -12.88
C ALA A 208 21.30 -9.03 -12.54
N ASN A 209 20.73 -9.73 -13.50
CA ASN A 209 20.18 -11.07 -13.26
C ASN A 209 21.27 -12.13 -13.11
N GLU A 210 22.40 -11.95 -13.81
CA GLU A 210 23.46 -12.97 -13.88
C GLU A 210 24.01 -13.37 -12.51
N PRO A 211 24.43 -12.46 -11.58
CA PRO A 211 24.91 -12.85 -10.26
C PRO A 211 23.88 -13.60 -9.42
N ILE A 212 22.61 -13.21 -9.54
CA ILE A 212 21.50 -13.86 -8.81
C ILE A 212 21.23 -15.26 -9.38
N ALA A 213 21.22 -15.38 -10.71
CA ALA A 213 21.04 -16.64 -11.39
C ALA A 213 22.20 -17.62 -11.12
N ALA A 214 23.45 -17.13 -11.15
CA ALA A 214 24.63 -17.90 -10.84
C ALA A 214 24.60 -18.43 -9.40
N PHE A 215 24.33 -17.56 -8.42
CA PHE A 215 24.17 -17.98 -7.04
C PHE A 215 23.04 -19.02 -6.87
N THR A 216 21.90 -18.82 -7.50
CA THR A 216 20.76 -19.74 -7.43
C THR A 216 21.11 -21.11 -8.03
N ARG A 217 21.81 -21.12 -9.17
CA ARG A 217 22.34 -22.34 -9.82
C ARG A 217 23.27 -23.09 -8.87
N ASP A 218 24.30 -22.40 -8.36
CA ASP A 218 25.35 -23.03 -7.56
C ASP A 218 24.78 -23.57 -6.24
N LEU A 219 23.90 -22.83 -5.59
CA LEU A 219 23.20 -23.30 -4.40
C LEU A 219 22.35 -24.53 -4.68
N ALA A 220 21.59 -24.55 -5.79
CA ALA A 220 20.76 -25.70 -6.17
C ALA A 220 21.60 -26.94 -6.45
N ILE A 221 22.78 -26.80 -7.10
CA ILE A 221 23.72 -27.90 -7.34
C ILE A 221 24.22 -28.46 -6.00
N VAL A 222 24.72 -27.61 -5.11
CA VAL A 222 25.26 -28.04 -3.81
C VAL A 222 24.20 -28.71 -2.95
N LEU A 223 22.99 -28.14 -2.86
CA LEU A 223 21.89 -28.77 -2.13
C LEU A 223 21.47 -30.10 -2.73
N GLY A 224 21.52 -30.26 -4.07
CA GLY A 224 21.29 -31.52 -4.76
C GLY A 224 22.33 -32.58 -4.40
N GLU A 225 23.61 -32.22 -4.36
CA GLU A 225 24.72 -33.10 -3.95
C GLU A 225 24.64 -33.53 -2.48
N ILE A 226 24.26 -32.59 -1.58
CA ILE A 226 24.02 -32.90 -0.17
C ILE A 226 22.84 -33.87 -0.03
N SER A 227 21.75 -33.62 -0.73
CA SER A 227 20.57 -34.48 -0.71
C SER A 227 20.85 -35.87 -1.25
N GLN A 228 21.67 -35.97 -2.30
CA GLN A 228 22.14 -37.25 -2.83
C GLN A 228 22.93 -38.05 -1.77
N ARG A 229 23.94 -37.44 -1.13
CA ARG A 229 24.76 -38.07 -0.08
C ARG A 229 23.89 -38.58 1.06
N ILE A 230 22.93 -37.79 1.52
CA ILE A 230 22.00 -38.21 2.59
C ILE A 230 21.16 -39.43 2.15
N ALA A 231 20.62 -39.39 0.92
CA ALA A 231 19.80 -40.47 0.39
C ALA A 231 20.61 -41.78 0.15
N GLU A 232 21.87 -41.67 -0.29
CA GLU A 232 22.81 -42.79 -0.42
C GLU A 232 23.11 -43.43 0.93
N GLN A 233 23.39 -42.63 1.95
CA GLN A 233 23.62 -43.11 3.33
C GLN A 233 22.38 -43.79 3.91
N ALA A 234 21.18 -43.34 3.53
CA ALA A 234 19.91 -43.95 3.92
C ALA A 234 19.54 -45.20 3.08
N GLY A 235 20.37 -45.59 2.12
CA GLY A 235 20.12 -46.73 1.24
C GLY A 235 18.94 -46.53 0.27
N THR A 236 18.61 -45.30 -0.07
CA THR A 236 17.46 -44.96 -0.94
C THR A 236 17.73 -45.42 -2.37
N PRO A 237 16.88 -46.27 -2.99
CA PRO A 237 17.05 -46.67 -4.39
C PRO A 237 17.00 -45.44 -5.33
N GLY A 238 17.95 -45.36 -6.26
CA GLY A 238 18.04 -44.26 -7.23
C GLY A 238 18.66 -42.96 -6.68
N ALA A 239 19.19 -42.95 -5.44
CA ALA A 239 19.83 -41.79 -4.82
C ALA A 239 20.89 -41.14 -5.71
N GLY A 240 21.70 -41.93 -6.44
CA GLY A 240 22.74 -41.43 -7.34
C GLY A 240 22.25 -40.57 -8.51
N LEU A 241 20.95 -40.48 -8.75
CA LEU A 241 20.36 -39.62 -9.78
C LEU A 241 19.97 -38.23 -9.27
N ILE A 242 19.93 -38.00 -7.96
CA ILE A 242 19.46 -36.73 -7.35
C ILE A 242 20.37 -35.57 -7.73
N GLY A 243 21.67 -35.70 -7.49
CA GLY A 243 22.64 -34.64 -7.80
C GLY A 243 22.71 -34.28 -9.31
N PRO A 244 22.86 -35.27 -10.21
CA PRO A 244 22.83 -35.03 -11.65
C PRO A 244 21.53 -34.37 -12.12
N ALA A 245 20.37 -34.77 -11.61
CA ALA A 245 19.07 -34.16 -11.95
C ALA A 245 18.97 -32.72 -11.45
N ALA A 246 19.40 -32.46 -10.20
CA ALA A 246 19.44 -31.11 -9.64
C ALA A 246 20.39 -30.19 -10.45
N LYS A 247 21.58 -30.69 -10.81
CA LYS A 247 22.55 -29.95 -11.64
C LYS A 247 21.98 -29.62 -13.01
N SER A 248 21.34 -30.58 -13.69
CA SER A 248 20.73 -30.34 -15.01
C SER A 248 19.62 -29.30 -14.93
N ALA A 249 18.72 -29.40 -13.95
CA ALA A 249 17.65 -28.45 -13.74
C ALA A 249 18.18 -27.02 -13.41
N ALA A 250 19.22 -26.93 -12.57
CA ALA A 250 19.86 -25.69 -12.19
C ALA A 250 20.52 -24.98 -13.39
N LEU A 251 21.18 -25.74 -14.27
CA LEU A 251 21.78 -25.18 -15.49
C LEU A 251 20.73 -24.67 -16.46
N ILE A 252 19.64 -25.39 -16.66
CA ILE A 252 18.53 -24.93 -17.52
C ILE A 252 17.91 -23.65 -16.94
N ALA A 253 17.68 -23.59 -15.64
CA ALA A 253 17.11 -22.42 -14.98
C ALA A 253 18.07 -21.21 -15.08
N TYR A 254 19.38 -21.43 -14.93
CA TYR A 254 20.39 -20.38 -15.10
C TYR A 254 20.37 -19.79 -16.50
N GLU A 255 20.41 -20.63 -17.54
CA GLU A 255 20.37 -20.17 -18.94
C GLU A 255 19.09 -19.36 -19.25
N ALA A 256 17.96 -19.72 -18.62
CA ALA A 256 16.68 -19.04 -18.83
C ALA A 256 16.58 -17.69 -18.08
N THR A 257 17.41 -17.44 -17.06
CA THR A 257 17.24 -16.30 -16.14
C THR A 257 18.44 -15.38 -16.03
N LYS A 258 19.61 -15.74 -16.58
CA LYS A 258 20.84 -14.98 -16.43
C LYS A 258 20.87 -13.63 -17.18
N GLU A 259 20.06 -13.51 -18.24
CA GLU A 259 20.09 -12.31 -19.08
C GLU A 259 19.24 -11.18 -18.50
N GLY A 260 19.65 -9.93 -18.76
CA GLY A 260 18.93 -8.73 -18.37
C GLY A 260 19.14 -8.33 -16.91
N TYR A 261 18.16 -7.64 -16.38
CA TYR A 261 18.16 -7.13 -15.01
C TYR A 261 16.75 -7.22 -14.41
N SER A 262 16.68 -7.01 -13.10
CA SER A 262 15.40 -7.03 -12.37
C SER A 262 15.25 -5.79 -11.52
N ALA A 263 14.02 -5.24 -11.49
CA ALA A 263 13.62 -4.24 -10.53
C ALA A 263 12.99 -4.93 -9.31
N TYR A 264 13.61 -4.74 -8.15
CA TYR A 264 13.16 -5.23 -6.85
C TYR A 264 12.55 -4.08 -6.07
N ASN A 265 11.30 -4.23 -5.70
CA ASN A 265 10.60 -3.25 -4.88
C ASN A 265 10.25 -3.87 -3.53
N THR A 266 10.50 -3.11 -2.46
CA THR A 266 10.09 -3.44 -1.10
C THR A 266 9.30 -2.28 -0.56
N THR A 267 8.06 -2.52 -0.15
CA THR A 267 7.19 -1.48 0.43
C THR A 267 6.77 -1.89 1.83
N LEU A 268 6.94 -0.96 2.79
CA LEU A 268 6.47 -1.08 4.16
C LEU A 268 5.28 -0.13 4.33
N LEU A 269 4.18 -0.65 4.82
CA LEU A 269 2.97 0.11 5.08
C LEU A 269 2.84 0.40 6.57
N TYR A 270 2.71 1.68 6.87
CA TYR A 270 2.46 2.21 8.21
C TYR A 270 1.13 2.93 8.25
N LYS A 271 0.55 3.03 9.42
CA LYS A 271 -0.67 3.75 9.73
C LYS A 271 -0.38 4.75 10.85
N LEU A 272 -1.03 5.91 10.83
CA LEU A 272 -0.95 6.82 11.96
C LEU A 272 -1.44 6.10 13.23
N ALA A 273 -0.64 6.11 14.27
CA ALA A 273 -1.00 5.60 15.59
C ALA A 273 -2.00 6.56 16.23
N TRP A 274 -3.28 6.42 15.85
CA TRP A 274 -4.36 7.27 16.31
C TRP A 274 -5.42 6.43 17.02
N ASN A 275 -5.66 6.75 18.28
CA ASN A 275 -6.65 6.11 19.14
C ASN A 275 -7.24 7.12 20.12
N ASP A 276 -8.24 6.71 20.89
CA ASP A 276 -8.97 7.58 21.81
C ASP A 276 -8.05 8.33 22.78
N SER A 277 -6.97 7.70 23.27
CA SER A 277 -6.03 8.33 24.19
C SER A 277 -5.22 9.43 23.51
N ILE A 278 -4.66 9.13 22.33
CA ILE A 278 -3.85 10.07 21.54
C ILE A 278 -4.72 11.22 21.06
N SER A 279 -5.93 10.92 20.59
CA SER A 279 -6.92 11.93 20.19
C SER A 279 -7.27 12.86 21.35
N LEU A 280 -7.55 12.32 22.53
CA LEU A 280 -7.84 13.13 23.71
C LEU A 280 -6.68 14.05 24.08
N GLU A 281 -5.46 13.52 24.07
CA GLU A 281 -4.25 14.27 24.36
C GLU A 281 -3.98 15.37 23.32
N PHE A 282 -4.21 15.07 22.03
CA PHE A 282 -4.09 16.06 20.97
C PHE A 282 -5.14 17.18 21.11
N ASN A 283 -6.39 16.80 21.36
CA ASN A 283 -7.49 17.75 21.52
C ASN A 283 -7.28 18.73 22.70
N GLN A 284 -6.51 18.34 23.73
CA GLN A 284 -6.14 19.24 24.82
C GLN A 284 -5.20 20.38 24.38
N LEU A 285 -4.49 20.21 23.26
CA LEU A 285 -3.64 21.24 22.68
C LEU A 285 -4.43 22.31 21.91
N LEU A 286 -5.65 21.98 21.49
CA LEU A 286 -6.50 22.88 20.71
C LEU A 286 -7.16 23.92 21.63
N LYS A 287 -7.12 25.17 21.20
CA LYS A 287 -7.76 26.32 21.86
C LYS A 287 -8.72 26.96 20.86
N PRO A 288 -10.00 26.55 20.83
CA PRO A 288 -10.98 27.13 19.92
C PRO A 288 -11.07 28.66 20.05
N ALA A 289 -11.23 29.33 18.92
CA ALA A 289 -11.45 30.78 18.91
C ALA A 289 -12.80 31.15 19.55
N ASP A 290 -13.81 30.32 19.31
CA ASP A 290 -15.12 30.36 19.96
C ASP A 290 -15.37 29.01 20.65
N PRO A 291 -15.58 28.99 21.98
CA PRO A 291 -15.89 27.76 22.69
C PRO A 291 -17.13 27.03 22.24
N SER A 292 -18.09 27.73 21.62
CA SER A 292 -19.31 27.16 21.03
C SER A 292 -19.11 26.63 19.63
N ASN A 293 -18.02 27.02 18.97
CA ASN A 293 -17.67 26.60 17.62
C ASN A 293 -16.17 26.23 17.52
N PRO A 294 -15.78 24.97 17.69
CA PRO A 294 -14.37 24.55 17.68
C PRO A 294 -13.76 24.46 16.26
N TRP A 295 -14.47 24.97 15.24
CA TRP A 295 -14.05 24.85 13.84
C TRP A 295 -12.68 25.49 13.54
N THR A 296 -12.39 26.58 14.21
CA THR A 296 -11.13 27.31 14.09
C THR A 296 -10.59 27.70 15.45
N GLY A 297 -9.28 27.88 15.53
CA GLY A 297 -8.63 28.32 16.77
C GLY A 297 -7.12 28.37 16.68
N LYS A 298 -6.48 28.20 17.81
CA LYS A 298 -5.02 28.08 17.92
C LYS A 298 -4.64 26.78 18.62
N ILE A 299 -3.57 26.15 18.15
CA ILE A 299 -2.92 25.05 18.84
C ILE A 299 -1.70 25.57 19.62
N ASP A 300 -1.42 24.97 20.76
CA ASP A 300 -0.17 25.19 21.47
C ASP A 300 1.00 24.57 20.71
N MET A 301 1.63 25.36 19.85
CA MET A 301 2.71 24.89 18.96
C MET A 301 3.93 24.36 19.72
N ALA A 302 4.23 24.90 20.90
CA ALA A 302 5.36 24.41 21.69
C ALA A 302 5.07 23.03 22.26
N ALA A 303 3.87 22.84 22.82
CA ALA A 303 3.42 21.54 23.32
C ALA A 303 3.21 20.54 22.18
N PHE A 304 2.67 20.98 21.03
CA PHE A 304 2.50 20.12 19.85
C PHE A 304 3.84 19.56 19.35
N LYS A 305 4.86 20.41 19.17
CA LYS A 305 6.18 20.00 18.71
C LYS A 305 6.94 19.15 19.74
N ALA A 306 6.67 19.33 21.02
CA ALA A 306 7.30 18.56 22.09
C ALA A 306 6.65 17.18 22.31
N LYS A 307 5.43 16.99 21.82
CA LYS A 307 4.71 15.73 21.97
C LYS A 307 5.12 14.76 20.88
N HIS A 308 5.38 13.52 21.28
CA HIS A 308 5.69 12.45 20.36
C HIS A 308 4.41 11.84 19.79
N PHE A 309 4.31 11.76 18.46
CA PHE A 309 3.32 11.00 17.71
C PHE A 309 4.03 9.94 16.89
N GLY A 310 3.35 8.84 16.59
CA GLY A 310 3.99 7.71 15.92
C GLY A 310 3.21 7.18 14.75
N LEU A 311 3.88 6.31 14.00
CA LEU A 311 3.28 5.46 13.00
C LEU A 311 3.34 4.01 13.48
N GLU A 312 2.31 3.22 13.19
CA GLU A 312 2.24 1.79 13.47
C GLU A 312 2.52 0.99 12.20
N PHE A 313 3.52 0.10 12.26
CA PHE A 313 3.81 -0.81 11.15
C PHE A 313 2.68 -1.83 10.98
N LEU A 314 2.06 -1.88 9.80
CA LEU A 314 1.01 -2.84 9.50
C LEU A 314 1.54 -4.09 8.79
N SER A 315 2.25 -3.89 7.70
CA SER A 315 2.75 -4.99 6.87
C SER A 315 3.79 -4.52 5.87
N SER A 316 4.41 -5.49 5.19
CA SER A 316 5.30 -5.24 4.07
C SER A 316 4.97 -6.12 2.89
N ASP A 317 5.37 -5.67 1.71
CA ASP A 317 5.34 -6.46 0.49
C ASP A 317 6.65 -6.32 -0.27
N GLN A 318 7.07 -7.43 -0.88
CA GLN A 318 8.24 -7.49 -1.75
C GLN A 318 7.82 -8.08 -3.08
N CYS A 319 8.19 -7.43 -4.16
CA CYS A 319 8.01 -7.97 -5.49
C CYS A 319 9.21 -7.63 -6.37
N HIS A 320 9.39 -8.43 -7.40
CA HIS A 320 10.37 -8.16 -8.44
C HIS A 320 9.77 -8.52 -9.79
N ASN A 321 10.20 -7.80 -10.81
CA ASN A 321 9.94 -8.14 -12.18
C ASN A 321 11.25 -8.09 -12.97
N VAL A 322 11.42 -9.07 -13.83
CA VAL A 322 12.57 -9.21 -14.72
C VAL A 322 12.35 -8.34 -15.95
N VAL A 323 13.38 -7.56 -16.31
CA VAL A 323 13.45 -6.85 -17.60
C VAL A 323 14.41 -7.64 -18.47
N THR A 324 13.89 -8.53 -19.30
CA THR A 324 14.71 -9.26 -20.26
C THR A 324 14.98 -8.41 -21.49
N ARG A 325 16.22 -8.42 -21.98
CA ARG A 325 16.49 -7.95 -23.34
C ARG A 325 15.80 -8.88 -24.30
N THR A 326 14.96 -8.35 -25.15
CA THR A 326 14.48 -9.12 -26.32
C THR A 326 15.69 -9.32 -27.22
N ILE A 327 16.08 -10.58 -27.42
CA ILE A 327 17.22 -10.92 -28.29
C ILE A 327 16.95 -10.32 -29.67
N GLY A 328 17.75 -9.32 -30.05
CA GLY A 328 17.71 -8.71 -31.39
C GLY A 328 17.26 -7.25 -31.47
N ASN A 329 16.73 -6.65 -30.42
CA ASN A 329 16.31 -5.25 -30.44
C ASN A 329 17.39 -4.35 -29.80
N LYS A 330 18.30 -3.82 -30.63
CA LYS A 330 19.37 -2.90 -30.18
C LYS A 330 18.86 -1.49 -29.84
N ASP A 331 17.62 -1.19 -30.25
CA ASP A 331 16.99 0.13 -30.12
C ASP A 331 15.97 0.17 -28.97
N GLU A 332 15.98 -0.82 -28.10
CA GLU A 332 15.05 -0.89 -26.99
C GLU A 332 15.33 0.21 -25.94
N ASP A 333 14.34 1.01 -25.60
CA ASP A 333 14.43 2.03 -24.54
C ASP A 333 14.47 1.38 -23.15
N HIS A 334 15.67 0.97 -22.73
CA HIS A 334 15.87 0.38 -21.39
C HIS A 334 15.47 1.33 -20.26
N ALA A 335 15.61 2.64 -20.45
CA ALA A 335 15.22 3.63 -19.47
C ALA A 335 13.68 3.64 -19.32
N GLY A 336 12.93 3.64 -20.43
CA GLY A 336 11.48 3.57 -20.44
C GLY A 336 10.96 2.26 -19.83
N LEU A 337 11.54 1.12 -20.24
CA LEU A 337 11.18 -0.20 -19.68
C LEU A 337 11.42 -0.29 -18.16
N THR A 338 12.53 0.29 -17.68
CA THR A 338 12.83 0.35 -16.25
C THR A 338 11.78 1.15 -15.50
N ARG A 339 11.45 2.35 -16.00
CA ARG A 339 10.39 3.18 -15.38
C ARG A 339 9.05 2.49 -15.35
N LEU A 340 8.64 1.88 -16.46
CA LEU A 340 7.39 1.14 -16.55
C LEU A 340 7.36 -0.04 -15.56
N THR A 341 8.46 -0.81 -15.47
CA THR A 341 8.56 -1.95 -14.56
C THR A 341 8.46 -1.52 -13.09
N ILE A 342 9.11 -0.41 -12.71
CA ILE A 342 9.03 0.14 -11.36
C ILE A 342 7.59 0.57 -11.05
N LYS A 343 6.92 1.29 -11.96
CA LYS A 343 5.52 1.71 -11.79
C LYS A 343 4.58 0.50 -11.62
N LYS A 344 4.74 -0.54 -12.44
CA LYS A 344 3.97 -1.80 -12.31
C LYS A 344 4.21 -2.49 -10.98
N ASN A 345 5.46 -2.53 -10.50
CA ASN A 345 5.78 -3.09 -9.20
C ASN A 345 5.09 -2.33 -8.07
N LEU A 346 5.10 -0.99 -8.10
CA LEU A 346 4.43 -0.16 -7.09
C LEU A 346 2.91 -0.43 -7.06
N ASN A 347 2.26 -0.45 -8.23
CA ASN A 347 0.84 -0.78 -8.33
C ASN A 347 0.54 -2.16 -7.72
N LYS A 348 1.33 -3.17 -8.10
CA LYS A 348 1.19 -4.54 -7.59
C LYS A 348 1.36 -4.61 -6.06
N GLN A 349 2.32 -3.88 -5.51
CA GLN A 349 2.54 -3.84 -4.07
C GLN A 349 1.37 -3.22 -3.31
N ILE A 350 0.77 -2.14 -3.83
CA ILE A 350 -0.43 -1.55 -3.23
C ILE A 350 -1.56 -2.58 -3.18
N VAL A 351 -1.80 -3.31 -4.27
CA VAL A 351 -2.82 -4.37 -4.30
C VAL A 351 -2.51 -5.51 -3.32
N ASN A 352 -1.23 -5.92 -3.23
CA ASN A 352 -0.82 -6.95 -2.28
C ASN A 352 -1.01 -6.50 -0.83
N LEU A 353 -0.67 -5.24 -0.51
CA LEU A 353 -0.88 -4.64 0.81
C LEU A 353 -2.38 -4.53 1.15
N GLN A 354 -3.24 -4.17 0.19
CA GLN A 354 -4.70 -4.22 0.34
C GLN A 354 -5.18 -5.64 0.69
N ASN A 355 -4.63 -6.66 0.02
CA ASN A 355 -5.00 -8.05 0.28
C ASN A 355 -4.57 -8.55 1.66
N LYS A 356 -3.48 -8.00 2.20
CA LYS A 356 -2.95 -8.32 3.53
C LYS A 356 -3.69 -7.59 4.66
N ASN A 357 -4.18 -6.37 4.40
CA ASN A 357 -4.74 -5.49 5.42
C ASN A 357 -6.18 -5.10 5.06
N GLU A 358 -7.15 -5.63 5.79
CA GLU A 358 -8.58 -5.38 5.51
C GLU A 358 -8.96 -3.90 5.65
N GLU A 359 -8.36 -3.20 6.61
CA GLU A 359 -8.60 -1.78 6.84
C GLU A 359 -7.98 -0.87 5.77
N PHE A 360 -6.97 -1.35 5.04
CA PHE A 360 -6.34 -0.63 3.94
C PHE A 360 -7.05 -0.83 2.59
N LYS A 361 -8.07 -1.70 2.52
CA LYS A 361 -8.84 -1.92 1.28
C LYS A 361 -9.76 -0.75 0.99
N PRO A 362 -9.57 -0.03 -0.11
CA PRO A 362 -10.51 1.00 -0.50
C PRO A 362 -11.84 0.41 -0.98
N MET A 363 -12.88 1.21 -0.91
CA MET A 363 -14.11 0.99 -1.65
C MET A 363 -14.13 1.90 -2.88
N VAL A 364 -14.57 1.34 -4.00
CA VAL A 364 -14.59 2.04 -5.29
C VAL A 364 -16.03 2.37 -5.63
N PRO A 365 -16.35 3.60 -6.05
CA PRO A 365 -17.73 3.97 -6.39
C PRO A 365 -18.22 3.17 -7.61
N ILE A 366 -19.51 2.87 -7.60
CA ILE A 366 -20.23 2.36 -8.75
C ILE A 366 -20.62 3.57 -9.62
N LEU A 367 -20.03 3.67 -10.81
CA LEU A 367 -20.22 4.76 -11.74
C LEU A 367 -21.57 4.67 -12.47
N LYS A 368 -21.98 3.44 -12.83
CA LYS A 368 -23.19 3.17 -13.59
C LYS A 368 -23.71 1.77 -13.30
N VAL A 369 -25.03 1.61 -13.33
CA VAL A 369 -25.69 0.30 -13.20
C VAL A 369 -26.55 0.07 -14.45
N GLU A 370 -26.28 -1.05 -15.14
CA GLU A 370 -27.01 -1.54 -16.29
C GLU A 370 -27.73 -2.85 -15.97
N ALA A 371 -28.62 -3.30 -16.80
CA ALA A 371 -29.44 -4.50 -16.55
C ALA A 371 -28.62 -5.78 -16.28
N LYS A 372 -27.42 -5.90 -16.87
CA LYS A 372 -26.58 -7.11 -16.82
C LYS A 372 -25.22 -6.89 -16.16
N TYR A 373 -24.80 -5.66 -15.94
CA TYR A 373 -23.49 -5.32 -15.37
C TYR A 373 -23.56 -3.97 -14.64
N LEU A 374 -22.54 -3.72 -13.82
CA LEU A 374 -22.24 -2.40 -13.29
C LEU A 374 -20.82 -1.98 -13.71
N LEU A 375 -20.58 -0.67 -13.78
CA LEU A 375 -19.26 -0.08 -13.99
C LEU A 375 -18.71 0.41 -12.66
N ALA A 376 -17.46 0.07 -12.37
CA ALA A 376 -16.75 0.52 -11.19
C ALA A 376 -15.47 1.28 -11.59
N ASP A 377 -15.15 2.32 -10.85
CA ASP A 377 -13.99 3.20 -11.06
C ASP A 377 -12.67 2.51 -10.66
N MET A 378 -12.28 1.51 -11.41
CA MET A 378 -11.04 0.75 -11.25
C MET A 378 -10.65 0.05 -12.54
N GLY A 379 -9.38 -0.29 -12.71
CA GLY A 379 -8.88 -0.91 -13.93
C GLY A 379 -7.60 -1.75 -13.72
N THR A 380 -6.78 -1.82 -14.76
CA THR A 380 -5.50 -2.55 -14.77
C THR A 380 -4.51 -1.98 -13.76
N LYS A 381 -4.51 -0.67 -13.56
CA LYS A 381 -3.68 0.04 -12.57
C LYS A 381 -3.91 -0.46 -11.13
N GLU A 382 -5.14 -0.83 -10.81
CA GLU A 382 -5.52 -1.45 -9.53
C GLU A 382 -5.33 -2.96 -9.53
N GLU A 383 -4.63 -3.51 -10.52
CA GLU A 383 -4.43 -4.96 -10.69
C GLU A 383 -5.74 -5.77 -10.67
N VAL A 384 -6.80 -5.22 -11.28
CA VAL A 384 -8.07 -5.94 -11.41
C VAL A 384 -7.91 -7.11 -12.36
N ARG A 385 -8.38 -8.29 -11.93
CA ARG A 385 -8.25 -9.54 -12.70
C ARG A 385 -9.60 -10.10 -13.09
N ALA A 386 -9.62 -10.77 -14.25
CA ALA A 386 -10.80 -11.47 -14.71
C ALA A 386 -11.32 -12.48 -13.67
N ASN A 387 -12.64 -12.50 -13.47
CA ASN A 387 -13.34 -13.34 -12.49
C ASN A 387 -13.04 -13.03 -11.01
N GLU A 388 -12.35 -11.95 -10.72
CA GLU A 388 -12.18 -11.48 -9.35
C GLU A 388 -13.53 -11.08 -8.76
N THR A 389 -13.73 -11.37 -7.45
CA THR A 389 -15.01 -11.15 -6.78
C THR A 389 -14.97 -9.89 -5.93
N PHE A 390 -16.04 -9.10 -6.02
CA PHE A 390 -16.26 -7.89 -5.24
C PHE A 390 -17.60 -7.96 -4.51
N ASN A 391 -17.65 -7.42 -3.30
CA ASN A 391 -18.89 -7.17 -2.58
C ASN A 391 -19.49 -5.85 -3.04
N VAL A 392 -20.80 -5.83 -3.29
CA VAL A 392 -21.56 -4.58 -3.47
C VAL A 392 -21.93 -4.08 -2.09
N ILE A 393 -21.57 -2.84 -1.80
CA ILE A 393 -21.70 -2.19 -0.49
C ILE A 393 -22.69 -1.03 -0.63
N ALA A 394 -23.78 -1.08 0.13
CA ALA A 394 -24.74 0.00 0.23
C ALA A 394 -24.48 0.86 1.47
N PRO A 395 -24.39 2.20 1.35
CA PRO A 395 -24.46 3.07 2.51
C PRO A 395 -25.92 3.13 3.01
N GLU A 396 -26.11 2.91 4.29
CA GLU A 396 -27.42 3.02 4.96
C GLU A 396 -27.26 3.94 6.18
N ALA A 397 -28.01 5.06 6.23
CA ALA A 397 -28.03 5.90 7.41
C ALA A 397 -28.92 5.24 8.49
N ASP A 398 -28.44 5.19 9.73
CA ASP A 398 -29.27 4.79 10.86
C ASP A 398 -30.14 5.96 11.36
N GLU A 399 -30.97 5.71 12.38
CA GLU A 399 -31.89 6.70 12.95
C GLU A 399 -31.20 7.95 13.53
N ARG A 400 -29.87 7.89 13.71
CA ARG A 400 -29.04 9.01 14.19
C ARG A 400 -28.30 9.72 13.07
N GLY A 401 -28.53 9.33 11.79
CA GLY A 401 -27.81 9.87 10.62
C GLY A 401 -26.43 9.24 10.39
N VAL A 402 -26.01 8.28 11.23
CA VAL A 402 -24.72 7.59 11.10
C VAL A 402 -24.78 6.62 9.92
N ILE A 403 -23.87 6.75 8.96
CA ILE A 403 -23.83 5.92 7.76
C ILE A 403 -23.16 4.58 8.09
N LYS A 404 -23.87 3.50 7.86
CA LYS A 404 -23.37 2.12 7.95
C LYS A 404 -23.28 1.51 6.56
N TYR A 405 -22.26 0.70 6.35
CA TYR A 405 -21.99 0.05 5.09
C TYR A 405 -22.38 -1.42 5.13
N LYS A 406 -23.34 -1.80 4.30
CA LYS A 406 -23.91 -3.15 4.28
C LYS A 406 -23.60 -3.84 2.97
N VAL A 407 -23.15 -5.10 3.06
CA VAL A 407 -23.01 -5.94 1.87
C VAL A 407 -24.39 -6.33 1.37
N VAL A 408 -24.75 -5.94 0.16
CA VAL A 408 -26.04 -6.21 -0.46
C VAL A 408 -25.98 -7.23 -1.59
N GLY A 409 -24.76 -7.57 -2.06
CA GLY A 409 -24.58 -8.55 -3.10
C GLY A 409 -23.12 -8.81 -3.42
N GLN A 410 -22.88 -9.71 -4.37
CA GLN A 410 -21.55 -9.98 -4.93
C GLN A 410 -21.59 -9.94 -6.44
N VAL A 411 -20.50 -9.43 -7.01
CA VAL A 411 -20.27 -9.32 -8.45
C VAL A 411 -18.88 -9.82 -8.81
N LYS A 412 -18.66 -10.16 -10.07
CA LYS A 412 -17.37 -10.63 -10.60
C LYS A 412 -16.95 -9.80 -11.79
N VAL A 413 -15.65 -9.59 -11.91
CA VAL A 413 -15.06 -8.92 -13.06
C VAL A 413 -15.33 -9.70 -14.33
N LYS A 414 -15.86 -9.05 -15.36
CA LYS A 414 -16.06 -9.61 -16.69
C LYS A 414 -14.72 -9.65 -17.42
N LYS A 415 -14.35 -10.82 -17.97
CA LYS A 415 -13.01 -11.10 -18.51
C LYS A 415 -12.54 -10.07 -19.57
N ASP A 416 -13.42 -9.71 -20.48
CA ASP A 416 -13.07 -8.92 -21.66
C ASP A 416 -13.54 -7.46 -21.54
N ALA A 417 -13.71 -6.98 -20.31
CA ALA A 417 -14.20 -5.63 -20.02
C ALA A 417 -13.56 -5.05 -18.75
N ILE A 418 -12.25 -5.23 -18.62
CA ILE A 418 -11.39 -4.58 -17.63
C ILE A 418 -10.89 -3.29 -18.26
N TRP A 419 -11.15 -2.17 -17.61
CA TRP A 419 -10.66 -0.88 -18.07
C TRP A 419 -9.14 -0.84 -17.99
N ASP A 420 -8.50 -0.49 -19.12
CA ASP A 420 -7.06 -0.25 -19.15
C ASP A 420 -6.79 1.23 -18.85
N ASN A 421 -6.57 1.53 -17.58
CA ASN A 421 -6.27 2.87 -17.08
C ASN A 421 -4.76 3.09 -16.86
N GLU A 422 -3.89 2.16 -17.29
CA GLU A 422 -2.43 2.35 -17.30
C GLU A 422 -1.93 3.08 -18.54
N ILE A 423 -2.65 3.00 -19.63
CA ILE A 423 -2.26 3.58 -20.92
C ILE A 423 -2.74 5.01 -20.97
N ASP A 424 -1.82 5.95 -21.15
CA ASP A 424 -2.16 7.32 -21.50
C ASP A 424 -2.81 7.33 -22.90
N MET A 425 -3.92 8.04 -23.07
CA MET A 425 -4.63 8.14 -24.34
C MET A 425 -3.74 8.66 -25.50
N ALA A 426 -2.65 9.37 -25.17
CA ALA A 426 -1.67 9.81 -26.15
C ALA A 426 -0.73 8.65 -26.63
N GLU A 427 -0.37 7.72 -25.76
CA GLU A 427 0.42 6.52 -26.12
C GLU A 427 -0.43 5.47 -26.85
N ALA A 428 -1.74 5.45 -26.58
CA ALA A 428 -2.67 4.52 -27.24
C ALA A 428 -2.85 4.80 -28.73
N ALA A 429 -2.73 6.06 -29.15
CA ALA A 429 -2.88 6.45 -30.55
C ALA A 429 -1.76 5.90 -31.44
N ASP A 430 -0.57 5.62 -30.89
CA ASP A 430 0.59 5.11 -31.63
C ASP A 430 0.70 3.57 -31.61
N ASN A 431 -0.13 2.87 -30.82
CA ASN A 431 0.00 1.44 -30.61
C ASN A 431 -1.19 0.64 -31.20
N ALA A 432 -1.05 0.16 -32.42
CA ALA A 432 -2.09 -0.58 -33.16
C ALA A 432 -2.52 -1.91 -32.51
N ALA A 433 -1.87 -2.34 -31.42
CA ALA A 433 -2.17 -3.56 -30.66
C ALA A 433 -3.16 -3.32 -29.50
N VAL A 434 -3.52 -2.09 -29.22
CA VAL A 434 -4.43 -1.75 -28.11
C VAL A 434 -5.87 -1.91 -28.57
N ASN A 435 -6.66 -2.70 -27.86
CA ASN A 435 -8.07 -2.87 -28.16
C ASN A 435 -8.84 -1.58 -27.77
N GLN A 436 -9.24 -0.79 -28.76
CA GLN A 436 -9.96 0.48 -28.59
C GLN A 436 -11.25 0.32 -27.74
N GLU A 437 -11.95 -0.82 -27.84
CA GLU A 437 -13.14 -1.08 -27.03
C GLU A 437 -12.86 -1.11 -25.53
N VAL A 438 -11.65 -1.50 -25.13
CA VAL A 438 -11.22 -1.55 -23.71
C VAL A 438 -10.80 -0.16 -23.22
N LEU A 439 -10.21 0.64 -24.11
CA LEU A 439 -9.85 2.05 -23.80
C LEU A 439 -11.08 2.95 -23.63
N ASP A 440 -12.14 2.69 -24.41
CA ASP A 440 -13.38 3.45 -24.34
C ASP A 440 -14.23 3.13 -23.10
N LEU A 441 -13.85 2.10 -22.32
CA LEU A 441 -14.48 1.80 -21.05
C LEU A 441 -14.08 2.85 -20.00
N GLN A 442 -15.06 3.57 -19.50
CA GLN A 442 -14.87 4.52 -18.38
C GLN A 442 -14.93 3.81 -17.00
N GLY A 443 -14.56 2.54 -16.93
CA GLY A 443 -14.58 1.71 -15.72
C GLY A 443 -14.67 0.25 -16.06
N THR A 444 -14.31 -0.61 -15.10
CA THR A 444 -14.38 -2.06 -15.25
C THR A 444 -15.81 -2.57 -15.11
N GLN A 445 -16.24 -3.47 -16.02
CA GLN A 445 -17.55 -4.11 -15.94
C GLN A 445 -17.52 -5.28 -14.95
N LEU A 446 -18.48 -5.25 -14.01
CA LEU A 446 -18.73 -6.36 -13.09
C LEU A 446 -20.13 -6.93 -13.31
N THR A 447 -20.23 -8.25 -13.29
CA THR A 447 -21.44 -9.01 -13.56
C THR A 447 -21.80 -9.94 -12.39
N GLY A 448 -23.04 -10.41 -12.34
CA GLY A 448 -23.47 -11.40 -11.35
C GLY A 448 -24.76 -11.02 -10.64
N ALA A 449 -25.16 -11.84 -9.68
CA ALA A 449 -26.45 -11.65 -8.97
C ALA A 449 -26.54 -10.31 -8.22
N GLY A 450 -25.39 -9.79 -7.76
CA GLY A 450 -25.32 -8.51 -7.03
C GLY A 450 -25.66 -7.29 -7.87
N VAL A 451 -25.64 -7.37 -9.21
CA VAL A 451 -26.05 -6.26 -10.08
C VAL A 451 -27.49 -5.81 -9.81
N LYS A 452 -28.38 -6.75 -9.52
CA LYS A 452 -29.80 -6.44 -9.24
C LYS A 452 -29.99 -5.62 -7.97
N ALA A 453 -29.09 -5.73 -7.00
CA ALA A 453 -29.15 -4.98 -5.76
C ALA A 453 -28.31 -3.69 -5.80
N ALA A 454 -27.47 -3.54 -6.82
CA ALA A 454 -26.60 -2.37 -6.99
C ALA A 454 -27.40 -1.15 -7.44
N LYS A 455 -26.96 0.02 -6.97
CA LYS A 455 -27.43 1.34 -7.41
C LYS A 455 -26.23 2.27 -7.58
N GLU A 456 -26.40 3.29 -8.40
CA GLU A 456 -25.44 4.40 -8.47
C GLU A 456 -25.29 5.06 -7.10
N GLY A 457 -24.06 5.44 -6.74
CA GLY A 457 -23.75 5.95 -5.40
C GLY A 457 -23.45 4.87 -4.34
N MET A 458 -23.60 3.57 -4.67
CA MET A 458 -23.04 2.46 -3.88
C MET A 458 -21.58 2.24 -4.26
N PHE A 459 -20.95 1.30 -3.55
CA PHE A 459 -19.54 0.98 -3.71
C PHE A 459 -19.34 -0.51 -4.01
N VAL A 460 -18.19 -0.83 -4.58
CA VAL A 460 -17.66 -2.19 -4.62
C VAL A 460 -16.38 -2.28 -3.79
N LYS A 461 -16.23 -3.36 -3.04
CA LYS A 461 -15.04 -3.67 -2.23
C LYS A 461 -14.52 -5.06 -2.59
N ARG A 462 -13.21 -5.16 -2.85
CA ARG A 462 -12.55 -6.42 -3.21
C ARG A 462 -12.73 -7.46 -2.10
N VAL A 463 -13.19 -8.66 -2.45
CA VAL A 463 -13.17 -9.82 -1.57
C VAL A 463 -11.75 -10.37 -1.56
N LYS A 464 -11.28 -10.90 -0.43
CA LYS A 464 -9.94 -11.48 -0.30
C LYS A 464 -9.74 -12.56 -1.38
N GLY A 465 -8.98 -12.25 -2.41
CA GLY A 465 -8.64 -13.19 -3.47
C GLY A 465 -7.83 -14.36 -2.90
N LYS A 466 -8.10 -15.58 -3.34
CA LYS A 466 -7.20 -16.72 -3.10
C LYS A 466 -5.88 -16.39 -3.79
N ALA A 467 -4.80 -16.25 -3.02
CA ALA A 467 -3.46 -16.23 -3.58
C ALA A 467 -3.34 -17.48 -4.48
N LYS A 468 -3.06 -17.28 -5.76
CA LYS A 468 -2.63 -18.42 -6.60
C LYS A 468 -1.34 -18.96 -5.99
N LYS A 469 -1.37 -20.25 -5.65
CA LYS A 469 -0.19 -21.04 -5.30
C LYS A 469 0.79 -21.05 -6.45
#